data_fe07d4849a0bf7f3f433cf18461749a7
#
_entry.id   fe07d4849a0bf7f3f433cf18461749a7
#
_cell.length_a   1.000
_cell.length_b   1.000
_cell.length_c   1.000
_cell.angle_alpha   90.00
_cell.angle_beta   90.00
_cell.angle_gamma   90.00
#
_symmetry.space_group_name_H-M   'P 1'
#
loop_
_entity.id
_entity.type
_entity.pdbx_description
1 polymer ?
#
loop_
_entity_poly.entity_id
_entity_poly.type
_entity_poly.pdbx_seq_one_letter_code
_entity_poly.pdbx_strand_id
1 'polypeptide(L)'
;MQPLYVDISHNYADTLWSKDQQRALAAVADAMIAPLTPEEKDAFLRGLPSAERARAAVLADMKFTDLPDGVNLVAMHVTLTVSYTLRLLMSTLLAALSTRAGCLVLVGRVGPVWQVDAPSIRRFLAAWRRSPIQMIRMGEFGFRALTLAVFYRHMRSAAEAI
;
A
#
# COMPACT_ATOMS: atom_id res chain seq x y z
N MET A 1 4.39 -29.01 -13.91
CA MET A 1 3.92 -27.93 -13.01
C MET A 1 2.73 -27.28 -13.70
N GLN A 2 1.51 -27.53 -13.22
CA GLN A 2 0.34 -26.81 -13.71
C GLN A 2 0.44 -25.35 -13.22
N PRO A 3 0.21 -24.35 -14.08
CA PRO A 3 0.10 -22.98 -13.60
C PRO A 3 -1.07 -22.91 -12.62
N LEU A 4 -0.80 -22.42 -11.41
CA LEU A 4 -1.85 -22.08 -10.45
C LEU A 4 -2.76 -21.05 -11.14
N TYR A 5 -3.93 -21.53 -11.58
CA TYR A 5 -4.96 -20.67 -12.15
C TYR A 5 -5.52 -19.84 -10.98
N VAL A 6 -5.01 -18.63 -10.82
CA VAL A 6 -5.50 -17.69 -9.82
C VAL A 6 -6.80 -17.13 -10.35
N ASP A 7 -7.90 -17.46 -9.70
CA ASP A 7 -9.21 -16.88 -10.03
C ASP A 7 -9.23 -15.39 -9.62
N ILE A 8 -8.99 -14.52 -10.60
CA ILE A 8 -8.94 -13.07 -10.39
C ILE A 8 -10.34 -12.51 -10.03
N SER A 9 -11.42 -13.27 -10.31
CA SER A 9 -12.79 -12.87 -9.94
C SER A 9 -13.07 -13.02 -8.43
N HIS A 10 -12.24 -13.78 -7.71
CA HIS A 10 -12.41 -13.98 -6.28
C HIS A 10 -12.04 -12.73 -5.49
N ASN A 11 -12.93 -12.30 -4.61
CA ASN A 11 -12.66 -11.15 -3.72
C ASN A 11 -11.90 -11.59 -2.46
N TYR A 12 -10.58 -11.68 -2.58
CA TYR A 12 -9.68 -12.02 -1.49
C TYR A 12 -9.72 -11.02 -0.34
N ALA A 13 -9.96 -9.74 -0.64
CA ALA A 13 -9.99 -8.69 0.36
C ALA A 13 -11.16 -8.89 1.33
N ASP A 14 -12.35 -9.22 0.84
CA ASP A 14 -13.52 -9.48 1.68
C ASP A 14 -13.41 -10.78 2.50
N THR A 15 -12.61 -11.74 2.02
CA THR A 15 -12.34 -12.97 2.76
C THR A 15 -11.32 -12.74 3.88
N LEU A 16 -10.33 -11.88 3.65
CA LEU A 16 -9.20 -11.70 4.54
C LEU A 16 -9.41 -10.55 5.55
N TRP A 17 -10.07 -9.47 5.14
CA TRP A 17 -10.17 -8.22 5.90
C TRP A 17 -11.58 -7.63 5.91
N SER A 18 -11.96 -7.03 7.04
CA SER A 18 -13.18 -6.21 7.12
C SER A 18 -13.06 -4.96 6.22
N LYS A 19 -14.18 -4.33 5.90
CA LYS A 19 -14.19 -3.09 5.09
C LYS A 19 -13.36 -1.96 5.73
N ASP A 20 -13.33 -1.88 7.04
CA ASP A 20 -12.51 -0.88 7.75
C ASP A 20 -11.02 -1.20 7.69
N GLN A 21 -10.63 -2.47 7.75
CA GLN A 21 -9.25 -2.89 7.51
C GLN A 21 -8.81 -2.61 6.07
N GLN A 22 -9.69 -2.83 5.09
CA GLN A 22 -9.43 -2.51 3.68
C GLN A 22 -9.23 -1.00 3.49
N ARG A 23 -10.05 -0.15 4.13
CA ARG A 23 -9.88 1.32 4.15
C ARG A 23 -8.57 1.73 4.81
N ALA A 24 -8.22 1.08 5.91
CA ALA A 24 -6.95 1.33 6.59
C ALA A 24 -5.75 1.00 5.68
N LEU A 25 -5.79 -0.14 4.99
CA LEU A 25 -4.75 -0.51 4.02
C LEU A 25 -4.65 0.50 2.88
N ALA A 26 -5.78 0.91 2.31
CA ALA A 26 -5.80 1.89 1.22
C ALA A 26 -5.16 3.23 1.65
N ALA A 27 -5.51 3.74 2.84
CA ALA A 27 -4.94 4.99 3.37
C ALA A 27 -3.42 4.89 3.64
N VAL A 28 -2.97 3.76 4.17
CA VAL A 28 -1.54 3.50 4.40
C VAL A 28 -0.79 3.39 3.08
N ALA A 29 -1.36 2.67 2.11
CA ALA A 29 -0.79 2.49 0.79
C ALA A 29 -0.70 3.81 0.01
N ASP A 30 -1.73 4.65 0.03
CA ASP A 30 -1.71 5.99 -0.58
C ASP A 30 -0.65 6.89 0.04
N ALA A 31 -0.45 6.79 1.36
CA ALA A 31 0.59 7.55 2.02
C ALA A 31 2.02 7.07 1.67
N MET A 32 2.17 5.78 1.35
CA MET A 32 3.45 5.20 0.89
C MET A 32 3.77 5.58 -0.56
N ILE A 33 2.73 5.64 -1.40
CA ILE A 33 2.81 5.92 -2.85
C ILE A 33 2.34 7.35 -3.11
N ALA A 34 2.74 8.29 -2.25
CA ALA A 34 2.36 9.68 -2.44
C ALA A 34 2.89 10.19 -3.79
N PRO A 35 2.05 10.92 -4.56
CA PRO A 35 2.52 11.53 -5.79
C PRO A 35 3.74 12.41 -5.52
N LEU A 36 4.63 12.50 -6.48
CA LEU A 36 5.81 13.36 -6.41
C LEU A 36 5.36 14.82 -6.27
N THR A 37 6.11 15.60 -5.49
CA THR A 37 5.92 17.06 -5.51
C THR A 37 6.17 17.60 -6.92
N PRO A 38 5.62 18.78 -7.29
CA PRO A 38 5.88 19.37 -8.60
C PRO A 38 7.37 19.47 -8.94
N GLU A 39 8.20 19.82 -7.96
CA GLU A 39 9.65 19.95 -8.12
C GLU A 39 10.34 18.60 -8.34
N GLU A 40 9.95 17.57 -7.57
CA GLU A 40 10.45 16.19 -7.72
C GLU A 40 10.00 15.61 -9.06
N LYS A 41 8.76 15.86 -9.47
CA LYS A 41 8.20 15.44 -10.76
C LYS A 41 8.97 16.08 -11.91
N ASP A 42 9.22 17.39 -11.87
CA ASP A 42 9.98 18.09 -12.89
C ASP A 42 11.43 17.60 -12.95
N ALA A 43 12.06 17.32 -11.82
CA ALA A 43 13.41 16.77 -11.76
C ALA A 43 13.45 15.34 -12.38
N PHE A 44 12.46 14.51 -12.04
CA PHE A 44 12.32 13.17 -12.56
C PHE A 44 12.09 13.17 -14.09
N LEU A 45 11.16 13.99 -14.58
CA LEU A 45 10.83 14.06 -16.01
C LEU A 45 11.97 14.63 -16.86
N ARG A 46 12.78 15.55 -16.31
CA ARG A 46 13.97 16.07 -17.03
C ARG A 46 15.02 15.02 -17.33
N GLY A 47 15.13 14.00 -16.48
CA GLY A 47 16.06 12.87 -16.66
C GLY A 47 15.63 11.84 -17.70
N LEU A 48 14.37 11.94 -18.22
CA LEU A 48 13.81 10.95 -19.12
C LEU A 48 13.84 11.42 -20.60
N PRO A 49 13.94 10.47 -21.56
CA PRO A 49 13.72 10.74 -22.97
C PRO A 49 12.34 11.37 -23.23
N SER A 50 12.24 12.25 -24.21
CA SER A 50 10.99 12.97 -24.52
C SER A 50 9.80 12.05 -24.79
N ALA A 51 10.04 10.90 -25.43
CA ALA A 51 9.01 9.90 -25.75
C ALA A 51 8.41 9.23 -24.49
N GLU A 52 9.16 9.20 -23.38
CA GLU A 52 8.71 8.54 -22.15
C GLU A 52 8.10 9.53 -21.14
N ARG A 53 8.31 10.84 -21.32
CA ARG A 53 7.88 11.88 -20.37
C ARG A 53 6.37 11.91 -20.15
N ALA A 54 5.58 11.75 -21.21
CA ALA A 54 4.12 11.78 -21.09
C ALA A 54 3.59 10.64 -20.22
N ARG A 55 4.10 9.42 -20.41
CA ARG A 55 3.78 8.25 -19.60
C ARG A 55 4.25 8.43 -18.16
N ALA A 56 5.48 8.83 -17.97
CA ALA A 56 6.07 9.04 -16.67
C ALA A 56 5.33 10.13 -15.87
N ALA A 57 4.82 11.17 -16.53
CA ALA A 57 4.03 12.21 -15.89
C ALA A 57 2.71 11.68 -15.31
N VAL A 58 1.99 10.82 -16.07
CA VAL A 58 0.77 10.17 -15.59
C VAL A 58 1.07 9.28 -14.38
N LEU A 59 2.13 8.45 -14.49
CA LEU A 59 2.52 7.53 -13.44
C LEU A 59 2.98 8.24 -12.17
N ALA A 60 3.61 9.40 -12.30
CA ALA A 60 4.07 10.21 -11.16
C ALA A 60 2.93 10.82 -10.32
N ASP A 61 1.73 10.93 -10.89
CA ASP A 61 0.53 11.45 -10.21
C ASP A 61 -0.37 10.35 -9.63
N MET A 62 -0.12 9.08 -9.95
CA MET A 62 -0.96 7.96 -9.51
C MET A 62 -0.81 7.70 -8.01
N LYS A 63 -1.95 7.40 -7.38
CA LYS A 63 -2.05 6.88 -6.02
C LYS A 63 -2.36 5.38 -6.05
N PHE A 64 -2.18 4.73 -4.92
CA PHE A 64 -2.57 3.31 -4.81
C PHE A 64 -4.07 3.10 -5.05
N THR A 65 -4.91 4.02 -4.56
CA THR A 65 -6.37 3.97 -4.75
C THR A 65 -6.82 4.17 -6.21
N ASP A 66 -5.95 4.67 -7.08
CA ASP A 66 -6.23 4.77 -8.53
C ASP A 66 -6.06 3.42 -9.24
N LEU A 67 -5.47 2.41 -8.57
CA LEU A 67 -5.38 1.06 -9.11
C LEU A 67 -6.73 0.34 -8.99
N PRO A 68 -7.32 -0.14 -10.09
CA PRO A 68 -8.47 -1.02 -10.02
C PRO A 68 -8.13 -2.23 -9.13
N ASP A 69 -8.99 -2.48 -8.13
CA ASP A 69 -8.86 -3.62 -7.22
C ASP A 69 -7.53 -3.72 -6.45
N GLY A 70 -6.79 -2.62 -6.28
CA GLY A 70 -5.47 -2.60 -5.63
C GLY A 70 -5.47 -3.31 -4.27
N VAL A 71 -6.48 -3.07 -3.42
CA VAL A 71 -6.62 -3.73 -2.12
C VAL A 71 -6.84 -5.24 -2.27
N ASN A 72 -7.65 -5.66 -3.25
CA ASN A 72 -7.88 -7.09 -3.52
C ASN A 72 -6.61 -7.78 -4.03
N LEU A 73 -5.83 -7.11 -4.85
CA LEU A 73 -4.55 -7.62 -5.33
C LEU A 73 -3.53 -7.80 -4.21
N VAL A 74 -3.46 -6.87 -3.25
CA VAL A 74 -2.64 -7.04 -2.04
C VAL A 74 -3.15 -8.21 -1.21
N ALA A 75 -4.46 -8.32 -0.98
CA ALA A 75 -5.06 -9.43 -0.25
C ALA A 75 -4.78 -10.79 -0.90
N MET A 76 -4.87 -10.85 -2.21
CA MET A 76 -4.50 -12.04 -2.99
C MET A 76 -3.04 -12.45 -2.75
N HIS A 77 -2.11 -11.50 -2.86
CA HIS A 77 -0.69 -11.77 -2.59
C HIS A 77 -0.46 -12.22 -1.15
N VAL A 78 -1.09 -11.56 -0.17
CA VAL A 78 -1.02 -11.95 1.24
C VAL A 78 -1.53 -13.38 1.43
N THR A 79 -2.63 -13.73 0.78
CA THR A 79 -3.22 -15.08 0.91
C THR A 79 -2.36 -16.17 0.29
N LEU A 80 -1.75 -15.89 -0.87
CA LEU A 80 -1.03 -16.90 -1.65
C LEU A 80 0.46 -17.03 -1.30
N THR A 81 1.10 -15.97 -0.84
CA THR A 81 2.57 -15.95 -0.71
C THR A 81 3.08 -15.70 0.70
N VAL A 82 2.24 -15.14 1.59
CA VAL A 82 2.68 -14.71 2.92
C VAL A 82 2.39 -15.80 3.95
N SER A 83 3.34 -16.03 4.87
CA SER A 83 3.16 -16.98 5.96
C SER A 83 1.98 -16.61 6.85
N TYR A 84 1.36 -17.62 7.48
CA TYR A 84 0.20 -17.41 8.37
C TYR A 84 0.48 -16.38 9.47
N THR A 85 1.66 -16.46 10.09
CA THR A 85 2.05 -15.53 11.18
C THR A 85 2.10 -14.07 10.71
N LEU A 86 2.72 -13.81 9.55
CA LEU A 86 2.80 -12.45 9.02
C LEU A 86 1.42 -11.97 8.53
N ARG A 87 0.60 -12.85 7.99
CA ARG A 87 -0.79 -12.56 7.62
C ARG A 87 -1.62 -12.13 8.83
N LEU A 88 -1.52 -12.88 9.93
CA LEU A 88 -2.19 -12.54 11.19
C LEU A 88 -1.70 -11.20 11.75
N LEU A 89 -0.38 -10.96 11.72
CA LEU A 89 0.21 -9.70 12.13
C LEU A 89 -0.32 -8.52 11.32
N MET A 90 -0.34 -8.62 9.98
CA MET A 90 -0.86 -7.57 9.13
C MET A 90 -2.34 -7.29 9.41
N SER A 91 -3.16 -8.35 9.54
CA SER A 91 -4.58 -8.21 9.87
C SER A 91 -4.80 -7.54 11.23
N THR A 92 -4.00 -7.89 12.23
CA THR A 92 -4.06 -7.28 13.57
C THR A 92 -3.67 -5.80 13.54
N LEU A 93 -2.61 -5.46 12.82
CA LEU A 93 -2.19 -4.06 12.68
C LEU A 93 -3.24 -3.23 11.90
N LEU A 94 -3.83 -3.77 10.84
CA LEU A 94 -4.92 -3.11 10.13
C LEU A 94 -6.17 -2.94 11.01
N ALA A 95 -6.51 -3.95 11.81
CA ALA A 95 -7.61 -3.86 12.78
C ALA A 95 -7.34 -2.75 13.81
N ALA A 96 -6.14 -2.66 14.35
CA ALA A 96 -5.77 -1.59 15.27
C ALA A 96 -5.83 -0.21 14.60
N LEU A 97 -5.28 -0.06 13.39
CA LEU A 97 -5.30 1.20 12.63
C LEU A 97 -6.71 1.63 12.20
N SER A 98 -7.65 0.70 12.11
CA SER A 98 -9.06 1.00 11.80
C SER A 98 -9.87 1.47 13.00
N THR A 99 -9.32 1.41 14.22
CA THR A 99 -9.99 1.88 15.45
C THR A 99 -9.38 3.18 15.98
N ARG A 100 -10.21 3.98 16.69
CA ARG A 100 -9.73 5.22 17.33
C ARG A 100 -8.66 4.95 18.38
N ALA A 101 -8.89 3.93 19.22
CA ALA A 101 -7.95 3.57 20.30
C ALA A 101 -6.63 3.02 19.75
N GLY A 102 -6.69 2.10 18.78
CA GLY A 102 -5.49 1.54 18.17
C GLY A 102 -4.69 2.58 17.40
N CYS A 103 -5.36 3.47 16.66
CA CYS A 103 -4.67 4.55 15.96
C CYS A 103 -4.04 5.55 16.93
N LEU A 104 -4.70 5.86 18.07
CA LEU A 104 -4.10 6.69 19.11
C LEU A 104 -2.79 6.06 19.65
N VAL A 105 -2.81 4.77 19.93
CA VAL A 105 -1.64 4.04 20.48
C VAL A 105 -0.53 3.90 19.44
N LEU A 106 -0.86 3.56 18.20
CA LEU A 106 0.13 3.23 17.17
C LEU A 106 0.64 4.46 16.39
N VAL A 107 -0.19 5.48 16.24
CA VAL A 107 0.06 6.67 15.41
C VAL A 107 0.14 7.95 16.24
N GLY A 108 -0.43 7.96 17.44
CA GLY A 108 -0.55 9.15 18.30
C GLY A 108 -1.63 10.13 17.81
N ARG A 109 -2.62 9.64 17.05
CA ARG A 109 -3.72 10.44 16.52
C ARG A 109 -5.07 9.86 16.90
N VAL A 110 -6.02 10.72 17.25
CA VAL A 110 -7.40 10.32 17.56
C VAL A 110 -8.19 10.18 16.27
N GLY A 111 -8.66 8.98 15.97
CA GLY A 111 -9.44 8.67 14.78
C GLY A 111 -8.84 7.51 14.00
N PRO A 112 -9.63 6.83 13.16
CA PRO A 112 -9.11 5.77 12.30
C PRO A 112 -8.12 6.33 11.28
N VAL A 113 -7.18 5.49 10.81
CA VAL A 113 -6.04 5.94 10.01
C VAL A 113 -6.42 6.66 8.71
N TRP A 114 -7.57 6.34 8.12
CA TRP A 114 -8.06 7.05 6.90
C TRP A 114 -8.54 8.50 7.14
N GLN A 115 -8.62 8.93 8.40
CA GLN A 115 -8.88 10.32 8.78
C GLN A 115 -7.59 11.07 9.13
N VAL A 116 -6.45 10.39 9.11
CA VAL A 116 -5.13 10.96 9.38
C VAL A 116 -4.52 11.45 8.06
N ASP A 117 -3.90 12.61 8.11
CA ASP A 117 -3.20 13.19 6.95
C ASP A 117 -2.00 12.33 6.50
N ALA A 118 -1.76 12.27 5.19
CA ALA A 118 -0.70 11.45 4.61
C ALA A 118 0.71 11.75 5.17
N PRO A 119 1.11 13.01 5.44
CA PRO A 119 2.39 13.30 6.11
C PRO A 119 2.51 12.67 7.49
N SER A 120 1.44 12.66 8.28
CA SER A 120 1.43 12.01 9.61
C SER A 120 1.51 10.48 9.47
N ILE A 121 0.81 9.89 8.49
CA ILE A 121 0.93 8.46 8.18
C ILE A 121 2.38 8.12 7.82
N ARG A 122 3.02 8.85 6.93
CA ARG A 122 4.43 8.62 6.56
C ARG A 122 5.37 8.73 7.76
N ARG A 123 5.13 9.67 8.66
CA ARG A 123 5.94 9.88 9.87
C ARG A 123 5.86 8.68 10.81
N PHE A 124 4.66 8.15 11.08
CA PHE A 124 4.55 6.97 11.93
C PHE A 124 5.12 5.71 11.27
N LEU A 125 4.95 5.51 9.95
CA LEU A 125 5.57 4.39 9.25
C LEU A 125 7.11 4.46 9.32
N ALA A 126 7.70 5.65 9.22
CA ALA A 126 9.13 5.84 9.44
C ALA A 126 9.56 5.51 10.88
N ALA A 127 8.72 5.84 11.87
CA ALA A 127 8.94 5.46 13.26
C ALA A 127 8.81 3.93 13.46
N TRP A 128 7.84 3.29 12.82
CA TRP A 128 7.67 1.83 12.87
C TRP A 128 8.89 1.08 12.33
N ARG A 129 9.49 1.59 11.26
CA ARG A 129 10.73 1.03 10.68
C ARG A 129 11.89 1.00 11.67
N ARG A 130 11.93 1.97 12.60
CA ARG A 130 12.95 2.11 13.64
C ARG A 130 12.51 1.56 15.00
N SER A 131 11.31 1.00 15.09
CA SER A 131 10.77 0.48 16.36
C SER A 131 11.69 -0.59 16.95
N PRO A 132 11.92 -0.60 18.27
CA PRO A 132 12.58 -1.70 18.95
C PRO A 132 11.75 -2.99 18.90
N ILE A 133 10.44 -2.90 18.67
CA ILE A 133 9.54 -4.04 18.61
C ILE A 133 9.61 -4.67 17.21
N GLN A 134 10.17 -5.87 17.14
CA GLN A 134 10.35 -6.59 15.87
C GLN A 134 9.07 -6.77 15.08
N MET A 135 7.95 -7.09 15.74
CA MET A 135 6.65 -7.28 15.08
C MET A 135 6.17 -6.02 14.33
N ILE A 136 6.39 -4.84 14.91
CA ILE A 136 6.02 -3.57 14.27
C ILE A 136 6.88 -3.33 13.02
N ARG A 137 8.19 -3.59 13.10
CA ARG A 137 9.09 -3.49 11.93
C ARG A 137 8.70 -4.48 10.83
N MET A 138 8.38 -5.72 11.20
CA MET A 138 7.94 -6.74 10.24
C MET A 138 6.61 -6.37 9.57
N GLY A 139 5.67 -5.80 10.32
CA GLY A 139 4.40 -5.31 9.80
C GLY A 139 4.60 -4.18 8.80
N GLU A 140 5.41 -3.16 9.12
CA GLU A 140 5.74 -2.06 8.20
C GLU A 140 6.43 -2.58 6.93
N PHE A 141 7.41 -3.45 7.10
CA PHE A 141 8.10 -4.06 5.95
C PHE A 141 7.13 -4.83 5.05
N GLY A 142 6.23 -5.63 5.64
CA GLY A 142 5.23 -6.40 4.90
C GLY A 142 4.27 -5.50 4.13
N PHE A 143 3.71 -4.48 4.76
CA PHE A 143 2.83 -3.52 4.09
C PHE A 143 3.55 -2.85 2.92
N ARG A 144 4.75 -2.34 3.14
CA ARG A 144 5.51 -1.65 2.12
C ARG A 144 5.89 -2.56 0.97
N ALA A 145 6.46 -3.73 1.24
CA ALA A 145 6.90 -4.65 0.22
C ALA A 145 5.74 -5.09 -0.69
N LEU A 146 4.60 -5.47 -0.09
CA LEU A 146 3.44 -5.95 -0.84
C LEU A 146 2.74 -4.82 -1.62
N THR A 147 2.55 -3.66 -0.98
CA THR A 147 1.93 -2.50 -1.63
C THR A 147 2.75 -2.03 -2.83
N LEU A 148 4.08 -1.89 -2.66
CA LEU A 148 4.96 -1.48 -3.75
C LEU A 148 5.04 -2.54 -4.85
N ALA A 149 5.12 -3.84 -4.50
CA ALA A 149 5.16 -4.91 -5.49
C ALA A 149 3.90 -4.93 -6.36
N VAL A 150 2.71 -4.81 -5.74
CA VAL A 150 1.43 -4.72 -6.45
C VAL A 150 1.37 -3.48 -7.31
N PHE A 151 1.70 -2.32 -6.76
CA PHE A 151 1.67 -1.04 -7.46
C PHE A 151 2.57 -1.06 -8.70
N TYR A 152 3.85 -1.38 -8.56
CA TYR A 152 4.80 -1.37 -9.68
C TYR A 152 4.48 -2.42 -10.75
N ARG A 153 3.96 -3.58 -10.36
CA ARG A 153 3.55 -4.60 -11.32
C ARG A 153 2.40 -4.11 -12.20
N HIS A 154 1.40 -3.46 -11.62
CA HIS A 154 0.26 -2.93 -12.36
C HIS A 154 0.59 -1.66 -13.14
N MET A 155 1.47 -0.81 -12.61
CA MET A 155 1.98 0.34 -13.35
C MET A 155 2.68 -0.07 -14.65
N ARG A 156 3.46 -1.14 -14.60
CA ARG A 156 4.11 -1.68 -15.81
C ARG A 156 3.07 -2.12 -16.84
N SER A 157 2.06 -2.87 -16.44
CA SER A 157 0.98 -3.30 -17.33
C SER A 157 0.18 -2.12 -17.89
N ALA A 158 -0.11 -1.10 -17.08
CA ALA A 158 -0.79 0.11 -17.54
C ALA A 158 0.10 0.91 -18.53
N ALA A 159 1.40 0.98 -18.28
CA ALA A 159 2.34 1.66 -19.18
C ALA A 159 2.52 0.92 -20.52
N GLU A 160 2.35 -0.40 -20.56
CA GLU A 160 2.38 -1.21 -21.78
C GLU A 160 1.09 -1.10 -22.61
N ALA A 161 -0.03 -0.66 -21.98
CA ALA A 161 -1.34 -0.50 -22.61
C ALA A 161 -1.58 0.91 -23.22
N ILE A 162 -0.71 1.89 -22.95
CA ILE A 162 -0.74 3.26 -23.50
C ILE A 162 0.22 3.39 -24.66
#